data_e0bb55b21f78ccf958fc4dbbf5a053d8
#
_entry.id   e0bb55b21f78ccf958fc4dbbf5a053d8
#
_cell.length_a   1.000
_cell.length_b   1.000
_cell.length_c   1.000
_cell.angle_alpha   90.00
_cell.angle_beta   90.00
_cell.angle_gamma   90.00
#
_symmetry.space_group_name_H-M   'P 1'
#
loop_
_entity.id
_entity.type
_entity.pdbx_description
1 polymer ?
#
loop_
_entity_poly.entity_id
_entity_poly.type
_entity_poly.pdbx_seq_one_letter_code
_entity_poly.pdbx_strand_id
1 'polypeptide(L)'
;WKIDKFGKKATTFETVLRKMIPLHIPTIYLEGYKNLLMMANKNNWPKTPKAIFTSNSYLTDDFFKVWVAEKTKLGTPLIIGQHGGHFGMTPFAFHEDHQIKIADKWISWGWSDKKRPQIVPIGNLKTIGKKVRYDPNGNAIMVEMAIPRYSYHLFAGPISSQYLGYFEDQKRFIKELPKSIKKKVLIRI
;
A
#
# COMPACT_ATOMS: atom_id res chain seq x y z
N TRP A 1 8.12 11.30 -28.97
CA TRP A 1 9.15 10.76 -28.07
C TRP A 1 9.89 9.68 -28.82
N LYS A 2 11.16 9.93 -29.20
CA LYS A 2 12.03 8.89 -29.76
C LYS A 2 12.76 8.20 -28.62
N ILE A 3 12.30 6.99 -28.28
CA ILE A 3 12.98 6.10 -27.30
C ILE A 3 13.99 5.22 -28.08
N ASP A 4 14.92 5.84 -28.77
CA ASP A 4 15.78 5.14 -29.74
C ASP A 4 17.24 4.94 -29.30
N LYS A 5 17.58 5.10 -28.02
CA LYS A 5 18.99 4.95 -27.58
C LYS A 5 19.18 4.03 -26.41
N PHE A 6 18.94 2.75 -26.62
CA PHE A 6 19.61 1.70 -25.84
C PHE A 6 20.16 0.64 -26.78
N GLY A 7 21.50 0.63 -26.94
CA GLY A 7 22.25 -0.11 -27.91
C GLY A 7 22.35 -1.64 -27.73
N LYS A 8 21.27 -2.30 -27.28
CA LYS A 8 21.12 -3.76 -27.30
C LYS A 8 19.96 -4.13 -28.20
N LYS A 9 20.10 -5.20 -29.02
CA LYS A 9 19.00 -5.78 -29.78
C LYS A 9 17.83 -6.04 -28.81
N ALA A 10 16.75 -5.26 -28.93
CA ALA A 10 15.57 -5.42 -28.11
C ALA A 10 14.85 -6.73 -28.47
N THR A 11 14.40 -7.46 -27.46
CA THR A 11 13.51 -8.62 -27.67
C THR A 11 12.19 -8.17 -28.28
N THR A 12 11.42 -9.10 -28.84
CA THR A 12 10.07 -8.82 -29.34
C THR A 12 9.18 -8.18 -28.27
N PHE A 13 9.25 -8.67 -27.03
CA PHE A 13 8.53 -8.12 -25.89
C PHE A 13 8.93 -6.66 -25.60
N GLU A 14 10.23 -6.39 -25.50
CA GLU A 14 10.73 -5.04 -25.26
C GLU A 14 10.33 -4.06 -26.38
N THR A 15 10.32 -4.54 -27.63
CA THR A 15 9.89 -3.74 -28.78
C THR A 15 8.41 -3.36 -28.68
N VAL A 16 7.54 -4.30 -28.32
CA VAL A 16 6.11 -4.04 -28.09
C VAL A 16 5.93 -3.10 -26.92
N LEU A 17 6.58 -3.38 -25.78
CA LEU A 17 6.49 -2.55 -24.59
C LEU A 17 6.88 -1.10 -24.86
N ARG A 18 8.00 -0.87 -25.54
CA ARG A 18 8.46 0.48 -25.92
C ARG A 18 7.47 1.23 -26.79
N LYS A 19 6.79 0.53 -27.70
CA LYS A 19 5.75 1.13 -28.54
C LYS A 19 4.49 1.47 -27.73
N MET A 20 4.18 0.67 -26.70
CA MET A 20 2.98 0.88 -25.88
C MET A 20 3.18 1.94 -24.79
N ILE A 21 4.37 2.07 -24.21
CA ILE A 21 4.63 3.05 -23.14
C ILE A 21 4.11 4.45 -23.47
N PRO A 22 4.45 5.07 -24.63
CA PRO A 22 3.99 6.43 -24.96
C PRO A 22 2.46 6.55 -25.10
N LEU A 23 1.77 5.43 -25.40
CA LEU A 23 0.32 5.40 -25.58
C LEU A 23 -0.43 5.25 -24.25
N HIS A 24 0.24 4.70 -23.22
CA HIS A 24 -0.39 4.34 -21.94
C HIS A 24 0.11 5.18 -20.75
N ILE A 25 1.16 5.98 -20.92
CA ILE A 25 1.55 6.93 -19.87
C ILE A 25 0.47 8.03 -19.82
N PRO A 26 -0.13 8.30 -18.65
CA PRO A 26 -1.06 9.41 -18.51
C PRO A 26 -0.44 10.74 -18.94
N THR A 27 -1.15 11.50 -19.74
CA THR A 27 -0.68 12.79 -20.28
C THR A 27 -0.30 13.79 -19.19
N ILE A 28 -0.88 13.64 -18.00
CA ILE A 28 -0.55 14.46 -16.83
C ILE A 28 0.93 14.34 -16.41
N TYR A 29 1.59 13.22 -16.72
CA TYR A 29 3.02 13.00 -16.45
C TYR A 29 3.93 13.36 -17.65
N LEU A 30 3.36 13.79 -18.74
CA LEU A 30 4.05 14.22 -19.96
C LEU A 30 3.84 15.72 -20.15
N GLU A 31 3.09 16.10 -21.19
CA GLU A 31 2.80 17.50 -21.51
C GLU A 31 1.96 18.22 -20.44
N GLY A 32 1.17 17.48 -19.65
CA GLY A 32 0.38 17.99 -18.52
C GLY A 32 1.16 18.25 -17.24
N TYR A 33 2.41 17.81 -17.14
CA TYR A 33 3.18 17.86 -15.88
C TYR A 33 3.34 19.28 -15.32
N LYS A 34 3.59 20.26 -16.17
CA LYS A 34 3.70 21.67 -15.75
C LYS A 34 2.40 22.17 -15.09
N ASN A 35 1.26 21.80 -15.65
CA ASN A 35 -0.04 22.16 -15.08
C ASN A 35 -0.28 21.45 -13.75
N LEU A 36 0.07 20.16 -13.64
CA LEU A 36 0.00 19.41 -12.40
C LEU A 36 0.81 20.07 -11.29
N LEU A 37 2.05 20.47 -11.60
CA LEU A 37 2.93 21.18 -10.68
C LEU A 37 2.35 22.53 -10.22
N MET A 38 1.82 23.32 -11.15
CA MET A 38 1.18 24.59 -10.82
C MET A 38 -0.03 24.40 -9.93
N MET A 39 -0.85 23.39 -10.17
CA MET A 39 -2.02 23.07 -9.35
C MET A 39 -1.63 22.55 -7.97
N ALA A 40 -0.62 21.69 -7.88
CA ALA A 40 -0.08 21.21 -6.60
C ALA A 40 0.42 22.37 -5.71
N ASN A 41 1.06 23.37 -6.32
CA ASN A 41 1.56 24.57 -5.61
C ASN A 41 0.42 25.51 -5.12
N LYS A 42 -0.79 25.38 -5.65
CA LYS A 42 -1.96 26.14 -5.16
C LYS A 42 -2.59 25.54 -3.90
N ASN A 43 -2.26 24.28 -3.56
CA ASN A 43 -2.72 23.66 -2.33
C ASN A 43 -2.11 24.34 -1.10
N ASN A 44 -2.88 24.39 0.01
CA ASN A 44 -2.45 24.95 1.28
C ASN A 44 -1.48 24.03 2.04
N TRP A 45 -0.60 23.34 1.33
CA TRP A 45 0.44 22.54 1.97
C TRP A 45 1.64 23.39 2.39
N PRO A 46 2.40 22.96 3.42
CA PRO A 46 3.57 23.70 3.88
C PRO A 46 4.56 23.96 2.76
N LYS A 47 5.01 25.21 2.63
CA LYS A 47 5.99 25.59 1.61
C LYS A 47 7.38 25.01 1.91
N THR A 48 7.74 24.95 3.18
CA THR A 48 9.05 24.45 3.68
C THR A 48 8.85 23.47 4.83
N PRO A 49 8.32 22.25 4.57
CA PRO A 49 8.14 21.28 5.63
C PRO A 49 9.49 20.76 6.11
N LYS A 50 9.64 20.55 7.42
CA LYS A 50 10.85 19.94 8.02
C LYS A 50 10.95 18.45 7.70
N ALA A 51 9.81 17.77 7.55
CA ALA A 51 9.68 16.39 7.14
C ALA A 51 8.29 16.17 6.56
N ILE A 52 8.14 15.16 5.71
CA ILE A 52 6.84 14.74 5.15
C ILE A 52 6.57 13.32 5.62
N PHE A 53 5.38 13.09 6.19
CA PHE A 53 4.93 11.77 6.60
C PHE A 53 3.67 11.37 5.85
N THR A 54 3.65 10.14 5.36
CA THR A 54 2.47 9.53 4.75
C THR A 54 2.47 8.02 4.94
N SER A 55 1.30 7.39 4.79
CA SER A 55 1.21 5.93 4.70
C SER A 55 0.74 5.46 3.32
N ASN A 56 0.00 6.27 2.56
CA ASN A 56 -0.62 5.83 1.30
C ASN A 56 -0.83 6.91 0.25
N SER A 57 -0.68 8.20 0.55
CA SER A 57 -0.98 9.28 -0.40
C SER A 57 -0.13 9.22 -1.69
N TYR A 58 1.07 8.63 -1.61
CA TYR A 58 1.93 8.40 -2.78
C TYR A 58 1.33 7.41 -3.81
N LEU A 59 0.27 6.66 -3.47
CA LEU A 59 -0.33 5.67 -4.38
C LEU A 59 -1.22 6.34 -5.44
N THR A 60 -2.14 7.18 -5.02
CA THR A 60 -3.25 7.66 -5.87
C THR A 60 -3.38 9.17 -5.96
N ASP A 61 -2.73 9.94 -5.08
CA ASP A 61 -2.80 11.39 -5.06
C ASP A 61 -1.65 11.99 -5.88
N ASP A 62 -1.93 12.34 -7.13
CA ASP A 62 -0.92 12.88 -8.05
C ASP A 62 -0.43 14.27 -7.64
N PHE A 63 -1.27 15.09 -7.01
CA PHE A 63 -0.84 16.37 -6.47
C PHE A 63 0.15 16.19 -5.33
N PHE A 64 -0.14 15.25 -4.43
CA PHE A 64 0.77 14.90 -3.34
C PHE A 64 2.11 14.37 -3.87
N LYS A 65 2.08 13.47 -4.87
CA LYS A 65 3.30 12.91 -5.47
C LYS A 65 4.22 14.00 -6.02
N VAL A 66 3.66 14.94 -6.80
CA VAL A 66 4.43 16.03 -7.39
C VAL A 66 4.97 16.96 -6.31
N TRP A 67 4.14 17.33 -5.33
CA TRP A 67 4.56 18.18 -4.23
C TRP A 67 5.69 17.54 -3.42
N VAL A 68 5.57 16.26 -3.07
CA VAL A 68 6.63 15.51 -2.36
C VAL A 68 7.90 15.46 -3.19
N ALA A 69 7.81 15.14 -4.48
CA ALA A 69 8.97 15.07 -5.37
C ALA A 69 9.76 16.40 -5.40
N GLU A 70 9.07 17.53 -5.48
CA GLU A 70 9.71 18.84 -5.40
C GLU A 70 10.35 19.11 -4.03
N LYS A 71 9.70 18.71 -2.94
CA LYS A 71 10.24 18.92 -1.58
C LYS A 71 11.43 18.01 -1.28
N THR A 72 11.37 16.75 -1.67
CA THR A 72 12.49 15.81 -1.49
C THR A 72 13.70 16.20 -2.33
N LYS A 73 13.50 16.73 -3.54
CA LYS A 73 14.56 17.31 -4.37
C LYS A 73 15.28 18.47 -3.66
N LEU A 74 14.58 19.20 -2.80
CA LEU A 74 15.14 20.29 -1.98
C LEU A 74 15.69 19.82 -0.63
N GLY A 75 15.74 18.51 -0.37
CA GLY A 75 16.31 17.92 0.83
C GLY A 75 15.31 17.68 1.96
N THR A 76 14.01 17.86 1.75
CA THR A 76 13.00 17.51 2.77
C THR A 76 12.88 16.00 2.89
N PRO A 77 13.08 15.39 4.06
CA PRO A 77 12.98 13.94 4.21
C PRO A 77 11.55 13.44 4.09
N LEU A 78 11.39 12.34 3.34
CA LEU A 78 10.15 11.60 3.21
C LEU A 78 10.15 10.39 4.15
N ILE A 79 9.15 10.34 5.02
CA ILE A 79 8.92 9.25 5.96
C ILE A 79 7.64 8.55 5.56
N ILE A 80 7.71 7.24 5.33
CA ILE A 80 6.52 6.44 4.99
C ILE A 80 6.25 5.44 6.12
N GLY A 81 5.01 5.41 6.61
CA GLY A 81 4.56 4.46 7.61
C GLY A 81 3.90 3.24 6.98
N GLN A 82 4.19 2.05 7.51
CA GLN A 82 3.52 0.82 7.13
C GLN A 82 1.99 1.00 7.25
N HIS A 83 1.28 0.73 6.16
CA HIS A 83 -0.18 0.93 6.09
C HIS A 83 -0.97 -0.32 6.45
N GLY A 84 -0.51 -1.50 6.02
CA GLY A 84 -1.24 -2.75 6.13
C GLY A 84 -0.44 -3.89 6.77
N GLY A 85 -1.15 -4.93 7.19
CA GLY A 85 -0.56 -6.07 7.90
C GLY A 85 0.22 -7.05 7.02
N HIS A 86 0.10 -6.99 5.70
CA HIS A 86 0.80 -7.91 4.79
C HIS A 86 2.26 -7.53 4.57
N PHE A 87 2.65 -6.29 4.87
CA PHE A 87 4.04 -5.84 4.71
C PHE A 87 4.99 -6.60 5.66
N GLY A 88 6.10 -7.05 5.13
CA GLY A 88 7.07 -7.91 5.82
C GLY A 88 6.67 -9.37 5.96
N MET A 89 5.51 -9.79 5.44
CA MET A 89 4.99 -11.16 5.57
C MET A 89 4.89 -11.91 4.24
N THR A 90 4.77 -11.19 3.13
CA THR A 90 4.62 -11.81 1.81
C THR A 90 5.95 -11.84 1.06
N PRO A 91 6.26 -12.90 0.30
CA PRO A 91 7.48 -12.99 -0.50
C PRO A 91 7.56 -11.91 -1.58
N PHE A 92 6.41 -11.47 -2.08
CA PHE A 92 6.29 -10.46 -3.13
C PHE A 92 5.29 -9.39 -2.70
N ALA A 93 5.79 -8.19 -2.45
CA ALA A 93 4.99 -7.02 -2.10
C ALA A 93 5.54 -5.80 -2.85
N PHE A 94 5.16 -5.64 -4.12
CA PHE A 94 5.68 -4.55 -4.97
C PHE A 94 5.43 -3.16 -4.37
N HIS A 95 4.34 -2.98 -3.66
CA HIS A 95 4.08 -1.74 -2.93
C HIS A 95 5.08 -1.52 -1.79
N GLU A 96 5.46 -2.57 -1.06
CA GLU A 96 6.46 -2.49 0.01
C GLU A 96 7.81 -2.06 -0.55
N ASP A 97 8.28 -2.73 -1.60
CA ASP A 97 9.56 -2.41 -2.22
C ASP A 97 9.60 -0.98 -2.77
N HIS A 98 8.51 -0.54 -3.38
CA HIS A 98 8.40 0.84 -3.87
C HIS A 98 8.47 1.85 -2.72
N GLN A 99 7.69 1.66 -1.66
CA GLN A 99 7.66 2.54 -0.49
C GLN A 99 9.04 2.67 0.16
N ILE A 100 9.70 1.52 0.38
CA ILE A 100 11.01 1.49 1.01
C ILE A 100 12.06 2.19 0.14
N LYS A 101 11.98 2.05 -1.18
CA LYS A 101 12.91 2.69 -2.12
C LYS A 101 12.78 4.20 -2.21
N ILE A 102 11.57 4.73 -2.08
CA ILE A 102 11.32 6.18 -2.19
C ILE A 102 11.44 6.92 -0.85
N ALA A 103 11.42 6.21 0.28
CA ALA A 103 11.45 6.79 1.61
C ALA A 103 12.88 6.95 2.14
N ASP A 104 13.17 8.08 2.77
CA ASP A 104 14.39 8.25 3.59
C ASP A 104 14.31 7.41 4.86
N LYS A 105 13.11 7.29 5.45
CA LYS A 105 12.79 6.37 6.56
C LYS A 105 11.44 5.72 6.31
N TRP A 106 11.40 4.41 6.53
CA TRP A 106 10.19 3.63 6.44
C TRP A 106 9.86 3.00 7.79
N ILE A 107 8.71 3.36 8.38
CA ILE A 107 8.32 2.93 9.72
C ILE A 107 7.56 1.62 9.63
N SER A 108 8.14 0.56 10.17
CA SER A 108 7.51 -0.76 10.25
C SER A 108 6.73 -0.95 11.55
N TRP A 109 5.84 -1.95 11.55
CA TRP A 109 5.11 -2.39 12.74
C TRP A 109 5.95 -3.28 13.68
N GLY A 110 7.27 -3.07 13.75
CA GLY A 110 8.16 -3.71 14.69
C GLY A 110 9.19 -4.66 14.07
N TRP A 111 9.21 -4.81 12.76
CA TRP A 111 10.22 -5.60 12.06
C TRP A 111 11.29 -4.71 11.41
N SER A 112 12.46 -5.27 11.21
CA SER A 112 13.59 -4.62 10.54
C SER A 112 14.25 -5.57 9.55
N ASP A 113 15.04 -5.01 8.63
CA ASP A 113 15.83 -5.76 7.66
C ASP A 113 17.23 -5.16 7.59
N LYS A 114 18.25 -5.96 7.89
CA LYS A 114 19.65 -5.52 7.86
C LYS A 114 20.10 -5.04 6.48
N LYS A 115 19.48 -5.53 5.40
CA LYS A 115 19.78 -5.13 4.02
C LYS A 115 19.10 -3.82 3.62
N ARG A 116 18.14 -3.37 4.40
CA ARG A 116 17.33 -2.17 4.14
C ARG A 116 17.31 -1.27 5.39
N PRO A 117 18.42 -0.56 5.68
CA PRO A 117 18.61 0.19 6.94
C PRO A 117 17.67 1.39 7.11
N GLN A 118 16.97 1.81 6.06
CA GLN A 118 15.93 2.82 6.14
C GLN A 118 14.66 2.33 6.85
N ILE A 119 14.50 1.01 7.07
CA ILE A 119 13.37 0.45 7.83
C ILE A 119 13.60 0.66 9.32
N VAL A 120 12.70 1.41 9.95
CA VAL A 120 12.76 1.75 11.38
C VAL A 120 11.62 1.03 12.11
N PRO A 121 11.92 0.09 13.01
CA PRO A 121 10.91 -0.66 13.76
C PRO A 121 10.38 0.18 14.93
N ILE A 122 9.19 0.77 14.78
CA ILE A 122 8.55 1.56 15.85
C ILE A 122 7.33 0.82 16.42
N GLY A 123 6.56 0.16 15.56
CA GLY A 123 5.30 -0.47 15.91
C GLY A 123 4.09 0.21 15.23
N ASN A 124 2.89 -0.29 15.56
CA ASN A 124 1.68 0.27 14.98
C ASN A 124 1.30 1.57 15.68
N LEU A 125 1.44 2.69 14.95
CA LEU A 125 1.18 4.04 15.47
C LEU A 125 -0.25 4.23 16.01
N LYS A 126 -1.24 3.46 15.51
CA LYS A 126 -2.63 3.52 15.99
C LYS A 126 -2.81 2.93 17.39
N THR A 127 -1.89 2.09 17.82
CA THR A 127 -1.98 1.38 19.10
C THR A 127 -0.98 1.88 20.14
N ILE A 128 -0.08 2.79 19.78
CA ILE A 128 0.87 3.38 20.72
C ILE A 128 0.12 4.03 21.89
N GLY A 129 0.49 3.65 23.10
CA GLY A 129 -0.12 4.16 24.34
C GLY A 129 -1.48 3.58 24.69
N LYS A 130 -2.06 2.72 23.86
CA LYS A 130 -3.31 2.04 24.19
C LYS A 130 -3.03 0.80 25.05
N LYS A 131 -3.66 0.76 26.23
CA LYS A 131 -3.67 -0.43 27.06
C LYS A 131 -4.78 -1.37 26.57
N VAL A 132 -4.40 -2.57 26.12
CA VAL A 132 -5.36 -3.63 25.81
C VAL A 132 -5.63 -4.40 27.10
N ARG A 133 -6.88 -4.52 27.50
CA ARG A 133 -7.31 -5.41 28.56
C ARG A 133 -7.72 -6.74 27.95
N TYR A 134 -7.03 -7.80 28.34
CA TYR A 134 -7.45 -9.15 28.04
C TYR A 134 -8.53 -9.58 29.04
N ASP A 135 -9.67 -10.04 28.55
CA ASP A 135 -10.72 -10.66 29.35
C ASP A 135 -10.80 -12.14 28.96
N PRO A 136 -10.37 -13.07 29.86
CA PRO A 136 -10.40 -14.50 29.57
C PRO A 136 -11.84 -15.05 29.45
N ASN A 137 -12.83 -14.32 29.96
CA ASN A 137 -14.24 -14.66 29.84
C ASN A 137 -14.95 -13.96 28.68
N GLY A 138 -14.24 -13.09 27.97
CA GLY A 138 -14.77 -12.35 26.85
C GLY A 138 -15.14 -13.23 25.66
N ASN A 139 -15.82 -12.62 24.69
CA ASN A 139 -16.18 -13.26 23.44
C ASN A 139 -15.03 -13.21 22.44
N ALA A 140 -14.95 -14.21 21.56
CA ALA A 140 -14.10 -14.17 20.39
C ALA A 140 -14.86 -13.46 19.26
N ILE A 141 -14.20 -12.55 18.55
CA ILE A 141 -14.80 -11.83 17.41
C ILE A 141 -14.15 -12.31 16.12
N MET A 142 -14.96 -12.85 15.22
CA MET A 142 -14.58 -13.12 13.85
C MET A 142 -15.00 -11.92 12.99
N VAL A 143 -14.03 -11.23 12.41
CA VAL A 143 -14.29 -10.08 11.54
C VAL A 143 -14.33 -10.58 10.11
N GLU A 144 -15.48 -10.46 9.48
CA GLU A 144 -15.71 -10.77 8.09
C GLU A 144 -15.33 -9.60 7.19
N MET A 145 -15.03 -9.91 5.95
CA MET A 145 -14.78 -8.90 4.92
C MET A 145 -16.04 -8.70 4.09
N ALA A 146 -16.61 -7.51 4.10
CA ALA A 146 -17.68 -7.13 3.19
C ALA A 146 -17.10 -6.98 1.78
N ILE A 147 -17.41 -7.91 0.90
CA ILE A 147 -16.99 -7.87 -0.49
C ILE A 147 -18.19 -7.49 -1.36
N PRO A 148 -18.06 -6.48 -2.23
CA PRO A 148 -19.11 -6.14 -3.16
C PRO A 148 -19.37 -7.31 -4.13
N ARG A 149 -20.63 -7.55 -4.48
CA ARG A 149 -21.05 -8.61 -5.41
C ARG A 149 -20.28 -8.56 -6.73
N TYR A 150 -19.94 -7.37 -7.19
CA TYR A 150 -19.15 -7.13 -8.40
C TYR A 150 -17.84 -6.47 -7.97
N SER A 151 -16.74 -7.22 -8.07
CA SER A 151 -15.41 -6.67 -7.80
C SER A 151 -14.98 -5.79 -8.98
N TYR A 152 -14.54 -4.57 -8.66
CA TYR A 152 -13.91 -3.66 -9.60
C TYR A 152 -12.37 -3.74 -9.58
N HIS A 153 -11.81 -4.56 -8.69
CA HIS A 153 -10.39 -4.82 -8.61
C HIS A 153 -10.09 -6.25 -9.02
N LEU A 154 -9.38 -6.42 -10.11
CA LEU A 154 -8.95 -7.74 -10.59
C LEU A 154 -7.89 -8.41 -9.71
N PHE A 155 -7.23 -7.62 -8.86
CA PHE A 155 -6.14 -8.07 -7.98
C PHE A 155 -6.52 -8.10 -6.49
N ALA A 156 -7.76 -7.79 -6.14
CA ALA A 156 -8.22 -7.92 -4.75
C ALA A 156 -8.43 -9.40 -4.40
N GLY A 157 -7.86 -9.85 -3.32
CA GLY A 157 -8.08 -11.19 -2.81
C GLY A 157 -9.10 -11.20 -1.67
N PRO A 158 -10.02 -12.19 -1.62
CA PRO A 158 -10.29 -13.12 -2.71
C PRO A 158 -10.98 -12.44 -3.89
N ILE A 159 -10.68 -12.89 -5.11
CA ILE A 159 -11.41 -12.47 -6.29
C ILE A 159 -12.84 -13.03 -6.24
N SER A 160 -13.79 -12.35 -6.88
CA SER A 160 -15.23 -12.65 -6.83
C SER A 160 -15.57 -14.13 -7.01
N SER A 161 -14.89 -14.83 -7.94
CA SER A 161 -15.06 -16.26 -8.17
C SER A 161 -14.57 -17.16 -7.02
N GLN A 162 -13.66 -16.68 -6.21
CA GLN A 162 -13.07 -17.40 -5.06
C GLN A 162 -13.84 -17.14 -3.76
N TYR A 163 -14.74 -16.16 -3.75
CA TYR A 163 -15.42 -15.73 -2.53
C TYR A 163 -16.28 -16.85 -1.90
N LEU A 164 -16.94 -17.66 -2.73
CA LEU A 164 -17.73 -18.79 -2.21
C LEU A 164 -16.85 -19.80 -1.48
N GLY A 165 -15.67 -20.13 -2.03
CA GLY A 165 -14.69 -21.00 -1.37
C GLY A 165 -14.19 -20.42 -0.05
N TYR A 166 -13.84 -19.14 -0.04
CA TYR A 166 -13.44 -18.42 1.18
C TYR A 166 -14.54 -18.45 2.24
N PHE A 167 -15.80 -18.24 1.85
CA PHE A 167 -16.95 -18.28 2.76
C PHE A 167 -17.21 -19.70 3.31
N GLU A 168 -17.06 -20.73 2.49
CA GLU A 168 -17.18 -22.13 2.94
C GLU A 168 -16.05 -22.50 3.93
N ASP A 169 -14.82 -21.98 3.71
CA ASP A 169 -13.71 -22.18 4.64
C ASP A 169 -14.00 -21.54 6.01
N GLN A 170 -14.57 -20.35 6.04
CA GLN A 170 -14.99 -19.70 7.29
C GLN A 170 -16.07 -20.49 8.00
N LYS A 171 -17.07 -20.99 7.28
CA LYS A 171 -18.13 -21.85 7.83
C LYS A 171 -17.55 -23.14 8.40
N ARG A 172 -16.57 -23.75 7.68
CA ARG A 172 -15.88 -24.96 8.15
C ARG A 172 -15.11 -24.65 9.44
N PHE A 173 -14.34 -23.57 9.47
CA PHE A 173 -13.62 -23.14 10.65
C PHE A 173 -14.55 -23.03 11.88
N ILE A 174 -15.68 -22.32 11.74
CA ILE A 174 -16.65 -22.18 12.84
C ILE A 174 -17.25 -23.53 13.25
N LYS A 175 -17.53 -24.43 12.30
CA LYS A 175 -18.09 -25.77 12.61
C LYS A 175 -17.11 -26.63 13.40
N GLU A 176 -15.82 -26.53 13.11
CA GLU A 176 -14.76 -27.31 13.74
C GLU A 176 -14.34 -26.79 15.11
N LEU A 177 -14.73 -25.57 15.49
CA LEU A 177 -14.44 -25.05 16.83
C LEU A 177 -15.06 -25.90 17.93
N PRO A 178 -14.35 -26.10 19.07
CA PRO A 178 -14.92 -26.72 20.28
C PRO A 178 -16.22 -26.02 20.71
N LYS A 179 -17.19 -26.77 21.21
CA LYS A 179 -18.50 -26.21 21.60
C LYS A 179 -18.40 -25.05 22.59
N SER A 180 -17.43 -25.09 23.51
CA SER A 180 -17.19 -24.03 24.49
C SER A 180 -16.76 -22.71 23.85
N ILE A 181 -15.93 -22.76 22.79
CA ILE A 181 -15.46 -21.60 22.04
C ILE A 181 -16.54 -21.12 21.07
N LYS A 182 -17.18 -22.06 20.37
CA LYS A 182 -18.23 -21.72 19.38
C LYS A 182 -19.35 -20.87 19.97
N LYS A 183 -19.75 -21.13 21.22
CA LYS A 183 -20.78 -20.35 21.94
C LYS A 183 -20.37 -18.90 22.22
N LYS A 184 -19.07 -18.61 22.20
CA LYS A 184 -18.49 -17.26 22.45
C LYS A 184 -18.13 -16.50 21.20
N VAL A 185 -18.26 -17.11 20.01
CA VAL A 185 -17.90 -16.44 18.75
C VAL A 185 -19.02 -15.50 18.33
N LEU A 186 -18.63 -14.24 18.14
CA LEU A 186 -19.45 -13.21 17.52
C LEU A 186 -18.91 -12.94 16.11
N ILE A 187 -19.79 -12.87 15.14
CA ILE A 187 -19.42 -12.55 13.74
C ILE A 187 -19.77 -11.10 13.49
N ARG A 188 -18.79 -10.33 13.03
CA ARG A 188 -18.95 -8.94 12.61
C ARG A 188 -18.75 -8.85 11.11
N ILE A 189 -19.78 -8.42 10.40
CA ILE A 189 -19.78 -8.13 8.96
C ILE A 189 -19.49 -6.65 8.75
#